data_13820254da7983d9cd60447711ed19f6
#
_entry.id   13820254da7983d9cd60447711ed19f6
#
_cell.length_a   1.000
_cell.length_b   1.000
_cell.length_c   1.000
_cell.angle_alpha   90.00
_cell.angle_beta   90.00
_cell.angle_gamma   90.00
#
_symmetry.space_group_name_H-M   'P 1'
#
loop_
_entity.id
_entity.type
_entity.pdbx_description
1 polymer ?
#
loop_
_entity_poly.entity_id
_entity_poly.type
_entity_poly.pdbx_seq_one_letter_code
_entity_poly.pdbx_strand_id
1 'polypeptide(L)'
;MKTIYLIKHSGPFVDIKNYEDYENVLWEDYNRNMILSSVGEKKAEGLCNIEELKNVDRIFTSDSVRAIATAKYLAEKNNIKIELDKRIDERIFGVETLNDLPKDFNKLSFDNKEFKMKNGESFNEVDSRFINFINDLLEQNSNKSILVIHGLILLSYLETICDFSFDGNIFDIKFNNKEIINGNPKSPSVYKITYNDNKEVIDVELI
;
A
#
# COMPACT_ATOMS: atom_id res chain seq x y z
N MET A 1 -7.15 -9.10 -20.66
CA MET A 1 -7.11 -7.96 -19.71
C MET A 1 -7.11 -8.45 -18.27
N LYS A 2 -6.36 -7.83 -17.37
CA LYS A 2 -6.28 -8.18 -15.94
C LYS A 2 -6.53 -6.97 -15.07
N THR A 3 -7.15 -7.17 -13.91
CA THR A 3 -7.44 -6.10 -12.95
C THR A 3 -6.81 -6.41 -11.60
N ILE A 4 -6.05 -5.47 -11.06
CA ILE A 4 -5.46 -5.54 -9.73
C ILE A 4 -6.06 -4.41 -8.87
N TYR A 5 -6.63 -4.78 -7.73
CA TYR A 5 -7.09 -3.84 -6.72
C TYR A 5 -6.00 -3.66 -5.67
N LEU A 6 -5.38 -2.48 -5.66
CA LEU A 6 -4.46 -2.09 -4.60
C LEU A 6 -5.27 -1.48 -3.46
N ILE A 7 -5.25 -2.10 -2.31
CA ILE A 7 -5.96 -1.62 -1.11
C ILE A 7 -4.93 -1.18 -0.08
N LYS A 8 -4.88 0.13 0.21
CA LYS A 8 -4.17 0.60 1.39
C LYS A 8 -4.86 0.02 2.63
N HIS A 9 -4.10 -0.65 3.51
CA HIS A 9 -4.65 -1.23 4.74
C HIS A 9 -5.51 -0.24 5.53
N SER A 10 -6.45 -0.76 6.31
CA SER A 10 -7.35 0.06 7.13
C SER A 10 -6.63 0.71 8.32
N GLY A 11 -7.32 1.61 9.02
CA GLY A 11 -6.77 2.46 10.07
C GLY A 11 -6.20 1.67 11.25
N PRO A 12 -4.89 1.75 11.53
CA PRO A 12 -4.29 1.05 12.65
C PRO A 12 -4.73 1.65 14.00
N PHE A 13 -4.60 0.84 15.05
CA PHE A 13 -4.69 1.31 16.42
C PHE A 13 -3.32 1.83 16.86
N VAL A 14 -3.28 3.08 17.27
CA VAL A 14 -2.08 3.71 17.82
C VAL A 14 -2.32 3.91 19.30
N ASP A 15 -1.77 3.00 20.12
CA ASP A 15 -1.86 3.06 21.60
C ASP A 15 -0.67 3.83 22.17
N ILE A 16 -0.49 5.05 21.70
CA ILE A 16 0.58 5.91 22.18
C ILE A 16 -0.08 7.20 22.69
N LYS A 17 0.06 7.42 23.99
CA LYS A 17 -0.58 8.55 24.68
C LYS A 17 0.10 9.88 24.40
N ASN A 18 1.40 9.85 24.11
CA ASN A 18 2.22 11.01 23.84
C ASN A 18 3.01 10.82 22.55
N TYR A 19 3.24 11.89 21.82
CA TYR A 19 4.01 11.88 20.59
C TYR A 19 5.47 11.41 20.83
N GLU A 20 6.05 11.77 21.95
CA GLU A 20 7.40 11.36 22.38
C GLU A 20 7.50 9.82 22.56
N ASP A 21 6.43 9.16 23.06
CA ASP A 21 6.41 7.71 23.19
C ASP A 21 6.42 7.02 21.82
N TYR A 22 5.71 7.61 20.85
CA TYR A 22 5.65 7.09 19.49
C TYR A 22 7.00 7.19 18.76
N GLU A 23 7.71 8.29 18.97
CA GLU A 23 8.99 8.53 18.33
C GLU A 23 10.12 7.62 18.86
N ASN A 24 9.97 7.09 20.08
CA ASN A 24 10.98 6.28 20.75
C ASN A 24 10.73 4.76 20.72
N VAL A 25 9.69 4.28 20.03
CA VAL A 25 9.48 2.83 19.86
C VAL A 25 10.43 2.25 18.82
N LEU A 26 10.81 0.98 18.97
CA LEU A 26 11.54 0.23 17.96
C LEU A 26 10.63 0.09 16.72
N TRP A 27 10.92 0.90 15.71
CA TRP A 27 9.96 1.20 14.64
C TRP A 27 9.55 0.00 13.83
N GLU A 28 10.49 -0.82 13.35
CA GLU A 28 10.15 -1.91 12.43
C GLU A 28 9.26 -2.96 13.10
N ASP A 29 9.55 -3.33 14.35
CA ASP A 29 8.73 -4.28 15.11
C ASP A 29 7.36 -3.70 15.43
N TYR A 30 7.31 -2.44 15.86
CA TYR A 30 6.06 -1.75 16.14
C TYR A 30 5.20 -1.65 14.87
N ASN A 31 5.78 -1.18 13.78
CA ASN A 31 5.10 -1.01 12.50
C ASN A 31 4.52 -2.34 11.99
N ARG A 32 5.29 -3.43 12.06
CA ARG A 32 4.82 -4.77 11.64
C ARG A 32 3.64 -5.26 12.48
N ASN A 33 3.68 -5.06 13.78
CA ASN A 33 2.71 -5.61 14.74
C ASN A 33 1.51 -4.72 15.05
N MET A 34 1.41 -3.53 14.44
CA MET A 34 0.22 -2.68 14.59
C MET A 34 -1.06 -3.41 14.21
N ILE A 35 -2.00 -3.50 15.15
CA ILE A 35 -3.36 -4.01 14.91
C ILE A 35 -4.26 -2.93 14.32
N LEU A 36 -5.43 -3.30 13.84
CA LEU A 36 -6.47 -2.32 13.45
C LEU A 36 -7.15 -1.74 14.68
N SER A 37 -7.51 -0.47 14.61
CA SER A 37 -8.43 0.14 15.58
C SER A 37 -9.85 -0.42 15.37
N SER A 38 -10.73 -0.25 16.37
CA SER A 38 -12.13 -0.66 16.24
C SER A 38 -12.86 0.02 15.06
N VAL A 39 -12.49 1.26 14.76
CA VAL A 39 -12.96 1.98 13.56
C VAL A 39 -12.33 1.39 12.29
N GLY A 40 -11.04 1.04 12.37
CA GLY A 40 -10.33 0.38 11.27
C GLY A 40 -10.93 -0.99 10.92
N GLU A 41 -11.28 -1.80 11.92
CA GLU A 41 -11.96 -3.08 11.71
C GLU A 41 -13.29 -2.91 10.97
N LYS A 42 -14.14 -1.98 11.40
CA LYS A 42 -15.44 -1.68 10.74
C LYS A 42 -15.25 -1.22 9.29
N LYS A 43 -14.24 -0.39 9.03
CA LYS A 43 -13.93 0.06 7.67
C LYS A 43 -13.42 -1.06 6.79
N ALA A 44 -12.57 -1.96 7.34
CA ALA A 44 -12.08 -3.13 6.63
C ALA A 44 -13.22 -4.08 6.26
N GLU A 45 -14.14 -4.35 7.19
CA GLU A 45 -15.36 -5.12 6.94
C GLU A 45 -16.24 -4.46 5.86
N GLY A 46 -16.35 -3.13 5.90
CA GLY A 46 -17.11 -2.33 4.92
C GLY A 46 -16.63 -2.50 3.48
N LEU A 47 -15.37 -2.87 3.23
CA LEU A 47 -14.86 -3.18 1.90
C LEU A 47 -15.62 -4.32 1.21
N CYS A 48 -16.22 -5.22 1.98
CA CYS A 48 -17.03 -6.32 1.46
C CYS A 48 -18.32 -5.87 0.74
N ASN A 49 -18.71 -4.59 0.90
CA ASN A 49 -19.87 -4.01 0.23
C ASN A 49 -19.54 -3.45 -1.17
N ILE A 50 -18.26 -3.34 -1.50
CA ILE A 50 -17.80 -2.90 -2.82
C ILE A 50 -17.97 -4.06 -3.80
N GLU A 51 -18.80 -3.86 -4.83
CA GLU A 51 -19.15 -4.92 -5.78
C GLU A 51 -17.93 -5.40 -6.57
N GLU A 52 -17.03 -4.49 -6.90
CA GLU A 52 -15.81 -4.77 -7.63
C GLU A 52 -14.85 -5.71 -6.87
N LEU A 53 -14.93 -5.76 -5.54
CA LEU A 53 -14.07 -6.63 -4.71
C LEU A 53 -14.66 -8.03 -4.49
N LYS A 54 -15.77 -8.37 -5.16
CA LYS A 54 -16.38 -9.70 -5.12
C LYS A 54 -15.92 -10.55 -6.31
N ASN A 55 -15.95 -11.86 -6.13
CA ASN A 55 -15.56 -12.84 -7.15
C ASN A 55 -14.15 -12.58 -7.69
N VAL A 56 -13.19 -12.34 -6.80
CA VAL A 56 -11.78 -12.22 -7.13
C VAL A 56 -11.12 -13.59 -7.17
N ASP A 57 -10.05 -13.72 -7.95
CA ASP A 57 -9.35 -14.99 -8.12
C ASP A 57 -8.31 -15.20 -7.01
N ARG A 58 -7.67 -14.12 -6.53
CA ARG A 58 -6.59 -14.19 -5.54
C ARG A 58 -6.56 -12.96 -4.63
N ILE A 59 -6.07 -13.17 -3.41
CA ILE A 59 -5.86 -12.10 -2.42
C ILE A 59 -4.46 -12.25 -1.83
N PHE A 60 -3.65 -11.21 -1.97
CA PHE A 60 -2.31 -11.12 -1.40
C PHE A 60 -2.24 -10.01 -0.35
N THR A 61 -1.36 -10.18 0.60
CA THR A 61 -1.01 -9.15 1.57
C THR A 61 0.42 -9.28 2.05
N SER A 62 0.97 -8.21 2.62
CA SER A 62 2.18 -8.27 3.43
C SER A 62 1.95 -9.10 4.70
N ASP A 63 3.02 -9.44 5.42
CA ASP A 63 2.92 -10.13 6.70
C ASP A 63 2.59 -9.20 7.90
N SER A 64 2.34 -7.91 7.65
CA SER A 64 1.94 -6.95 8.70
C SER A 64 0.55 -7.26 9.23
N VAL A 65 0.39 -7.23 10.55
CA VAL A 65 -0.88 -7.58 11.23
C VAL A 65 -2.06 -6.77 10.70
N ARG A 66 -1.90 -5.44 10.50
CA ARG A 66 -2.97 -4.57 9.98
C ARG A 66 -3.37 -4.89 8.55
N ALA A 67 -2.43 -5.34 7.71
CA ALA A 67 -2.73 -5.69 6.32
C ALA A 67 -3.49 -7.03 6.26
N ILE A 68 -3.05 -8.04 6.99
CA ILE A 68 -3.75 -9.32 7.14
C ILE A 68 -5.15 -9.11 7.72
N ALA A 69 -5.27 -8.28 8.78
CA ALA A 69 -6.55 -7.96 9.40
C ALA A 69 -7.51 -7.21 8.45
N THR A 70 -6.99 -6.38 7.53
CA THR A 70 -7.80 -5.76 6.49
C THR A 70 -8.26 -6.79 5.45
N ALA A 71 -7.37 -7.69 5.03
CA ALA A 71 -7.65 -8.68 3.99
C ALA A 71 -8.63 -9.78 4.44
N LYS A 72 -8.67 -10.12 5.73
CA LYS A 72 -9.43 -11.27 6.25
C LYS A 72 -10.91 -11.25 5.86
N TYR A 73 -11.56 -10.10 5.92
CA TYR A 73 -12.98 -9.96 5.58
C TYR A 73 -13.24 -10.22 4.10
N LEU A 74 -12.38 -9.70 3.22
CA LEU A 74 -12.45 -9.94 1.79
C LEU A 74 -12.16 -11.39 1.44
N ALA A 75 -11.23 -12.03 2.15
CA ALA A 75 -10.90 -13.44 1.99
C ALA A 75 -12.08 -14.34 2.37
N GLU A 76 -12.71 -14.09 3.52
CA GLU A 76 -13.93 -14.77 3.95
C GLU A 76 -15.08 -14.56 2.96
N LYS A 77 -15.30 -13.32 2.52
CA LYS A 77 -16.38 -12.97 1.58
C LYS A 77 -16.23 -13.65 0.22
N ASN A 78 -15.01 -13.80 -0.25
CA ASN A 78 -14.70 -14.44 -1.54
C ASN A 78 -14.42 -15.95 -1.41
N ASN A 79 -14.38 -16.50 -0.19
CA ASN A 79 -13.99 -17.89 0.10
C ASN A 79 -12.60 -18.24 -0.50
N ILE A 80 -11.63 -17.33 -0.30
CA ILE A 80 -10.25 -17.43 -0.83
C ILE A 80 -9.27 -17.33 0.32
N LYS A 81 -8.16 -18.08 0.22
CA LYS A 81 -7.05 -17.96 1.17
C LYS A 81 -6.22 -16.72 0.88
N ILE A 82 -5.77 -16.06 1.94
CA ILE A 82 -4.78 -15.00 1.86
C ILE A 82 -3.41 -15.61 1.56
N GLU A 83 -2.71 -15.04 0.61
CA GLU A 83 -1.33 -15.36 0.26
C GLU A 83 -0.40 -14.24 0.74
N LEU A 84 0.71 -14.59 1.37
CA LEU A 84 1.69 -13.62 1.86
C LEU A 84 2.84 -13.52 0.87
N ASP A 85 3.24 -12.28 0.54
CA ASP A 85 4.44 -12.03 -0.27
C ASP A 85 5.19 -10.82 0.28
N LYS A 86 6.47 -11.00 0.61
CA LYS A 86 7.31 -9.93 1.19
C LYS A 86 7.59 -8.79 0.21
N ARG A 87 7.44 -9.02 -1.09
CA ARG A 87 7.63 -7.97 -2.09
C ARG A 87 6.57 -6.87 -2.03
N ILE A 88 5.48 -7.10 -1.28
CA ILE A 88 4.42 -6.11 -1.05
C ILE A 88 4.42 -5.56 0.38
N ASP A 89 5.47 -5.81 1.17
CA ASP A 89 5.66 -5.22 2.49
C ASP A 89 5.86 -3.69 2.40
N GLU A 90 5.58 -2.97 3.49
CA GLU A 90 5.89 -1.54 3.56
C GLU A 90 7.41 -1.30 3.42
N ARG A 91 7.77 -0.10 3.00
CA ARG A 91 9.15 0.34 2.90
C ARG A 91 9.85 0.22 4.26
N ILE A 92 11.02 -0.40 4.27
CA ILE A 92 11.88 -0.45 5.46
C ILE A 92 12.56 0.91 5.61
N PHE A 93 12.35 1.57 6.75
CA PHE A 93 12.98 2.86 7.02
C PHE A 93 14.46 2.72 7.40
N GLY A 94 14.82 1.60 8.05
CA GLY A 94 16.21 1.30 8.43
C GLY A 94 16.72 2.13 9.59
N VAL A 95 15.83 2.56 10.48
CA VAL A 95 16.13 3.30 11.71
C VAL A 95 15.64 2.53 12.92
N GLU A 96 16.22 2.81 14.10
CA GLU A 96 15.75 2.21 15.35
C GLU A 96 14.41 2.84 15.76
N THR A 97 14.35 4.17 15.72
CA THR A 97 13.15 4.93 16.08
C THR A 97 12.83 5.98 15.01
N LEU A 98 11.60 6.50 15.00
CA LEU A 98 11.21 7.57 14.06
C LEU A 98 11.97 8.87 14.28
N ASN A 99 12.49 9.11 15.49
CA ASN A 99 13.32 10.27 15.80
C ASN A 99 14.65 10.29 15.02
N ASP A 100 15.10 9.12 14.56
CA ASP A 100 16.33 8.99 13.78
C ASP A 100 16.15 9.40 12.31
N LEU A 101 14.89 9.63 11.88
CA LEU A 101 14.57 10.10 10.53
C LEU A 101 14.82 11.62 10.40
N PRO A 102 15.34 12.08 9.25
CA PRO A 102 15.35 13.53 8.95
C PRO A 102 13.92 14.08 8.89
N LYS A 103 13.74 15.34 9.31
CA LYS A 103 12.41 15.98 9.35
C LYS A 103 11.64 15.91 8.02
N ASP A 104 12.35 16.00 6.91
CA ASP A 104 11.77 15.98 5.56
C ASP A 104 11.93 14.62 4.88
N PHE A 105 12.00 13.51 5.65
CA PHE A 105 12.29 12.17 5.14
C PHE A 105 11.46 11.78 3.92
N ASN A 106 10.14 12.00 3.97
CA ASN A 106 9.27 11.67 2.84
C ASN A 106 9.57 12.54 1.62
N LYS A 107 9.76 13.86 1.82
CA LYS A 107 10.09 14.76 0.72
C LYS A 107 11.43 14.39 0.08
N LEU A 108 12.47 14.17 0.90
CA LEU A 108 13.78 13.72 0.41
C LEU A 108 13.67 12.43 -0.40
N SER A 109 12.79 11.52 0.02
CA SER A 109 12.59 10.23 -0.65
C SER A 109 11.88 10.36 -2.01
N PHE A 110 10.91 11.26 -2.14
CA PHE A 110 10.23 11.53 -3.42
C PHE A 110 11.08 12.42 -4.33
N ASP A 111 11.84 13.38 -3.80
CA ASP A 111 12.76 14.21 -4.58
C ASP A 111 13.95 13.39 -5.14
N ASN A 112 14.37 12.34 -4.42
CA ASN A 112 15.47 11.45 -4.82
C ASN A 112 15.15 10.00 -4.48
N LYS A 113 14.74 9.22 -5.46
CA LYS A 113 14.35 7.81 -5.31
C LYS A 113 15.47 6.87 -4.85
N GLU A 114 16.73 7.29 -4.92
CA GLU A 114 17.87 6.55 -4.35
C GLU A 114 18.09 6.85 -2.86
N PHE A 115 17.41 7.90 -2.33
CA PHE A 115 17.59 8.29 -0.94
C PHE A 115 17.08 7.20 0.01
N LYS A 116 17.92 6.81 0.97
CA LYS A 116 17.58 5.85 2.04
C LYS A 116 18.45 6.05 3.27
N MET A 117 17.97 5.62 4.41
CA MET A 117 18.79 5.42 5.59
C MET A 117 19.69 4.19 5.42
N LYS A 118 20.78 4.10 6.18
CA LYS A 118 21.84 3.07 6.00
C LYS A 118 21.33 1.64 5.90
N ASN A 119 20.31 1.30 6.71
CA ASN A 119 19.74 -0.06 6.76
C ASN A 119 18.32 -0.13 6.14
N GLY A 120 17.88 0.94 5.48
CA GLY A 120 16.56 1.05 4.89
C GLY A 120 16.54 0.77 3.39
N GLU A 121 15.35 0.84 2.81
CA GLU A 121 15.12 0.75 1.38
C GLU A 121 14.99 2.14 0.76
N SER A 122 15.51 2.31 -0.45
CA SER A 122 15.16 3.43 -1.34
C SER A 122 13.82 3.16 -2.04
N PHE A 123 13.21 4.17 -2.64
CA PHE A 123 12.01 3.93 -3.47
C PHE A 123 12.33 3.10 -4.72
N ASN A 124 13.51 3.23 -5.30
CA ASN A 124 13.90 2.36 -6.43
C ASN A 124 13.96 0.88 -6.03
N GLU A 125 14.42 0.57 -4.80
CA GLU A 125 14.41 -0.82 -4.28
C GLU A 125 12.98 -1.31 -4.03
N VAL A 126 12.12 -0.47 -3.45
CA VAL A 126 10.69 -0.77 -3.21
C VAL A 126 9.98 -1.00 -4.54
N ASP A 127 10.13 -0.10 -5.51
CA ASP A 127 9.53 -0.20 -6.84
C ASP A 127 9.99 -1.47 -7.55
N SER A 128 11.30 -1.76 -7.50
CA SER A 128 11.85 -2.96 -8.12
C SER A 128 11.21 -4.25 -7.60
N ARG A 129 11.10 -4.42 -6.26
CA ARG A 129 10.47 -5.62 -5.70
C ARG A 129 8.97 -5.70 -5.98
N PHE A 130 8.28 -4.55 -5.93
CA PHE A 130 6.84 -4.51 -6.17
C PHE A 130 6.49 -4.74 -7.63
N ILE A 131 7.20 -4.11 -8.58
CA ILE A 131 7.01 -4.32 -10.02
C ILE A 131 7.32 -5.77 -10.40
N ASN A 132 8.35 -6.39 -9.81
CA ASN A 132 8.63 -7.81 -10.01
C ASN A 132 7.45 -8.68 -9.54
N PHE A 133 6.84 -8.36 -8.38
CA PHE A 133 5.65 -9.06 -7.92
C PHE A 133 4.46 -8.88 -8.89
N ILE A 134 4.18 -7.64 -9.33
CA ILE A 134 3.11 -7.35 -10.30
C ILE A 134 3.34 -8.13 -11.60
N ASN A 135 4.56 -8.14 -12.13
CA ASN A 135 4.87 -8.87 -13.36
C ASN A 135 4.61 -10.38 -13.22
N ASP A 136 5.03 -10.99 -12.10
CA ASP A 136 4.78 -12.40 -11.81
C ASP A 136 3.27 -12.67 -11.67
N LEU A 137 2.52 -11.78 -11.04
CA LEU A 137 1.07 -11.89 -10.89
C LEU A 137 0.37 -11.80 -12.25
N LEU A 138 0.83 -10.91 -13.11
CA LEU A 138 0.29 -10.76 -14.48
C LEU A 138 0.58 -11.97 -15.38
N GLU A 139 1.58 -12.80 -15.08
CA GLU A 139 1.82 -14.08 -15.78
C GLU A 139 0.86 -15.20 -15.34
N GLN A 140 0.30 -15.10 -14.14
CA GLN A 140 -0.52 -16.15 -13.58
C GLN A 140 -1.92 -16.19 -14.22
N ASN A 141 -2.59 -17.32 -14.13
CA ASN A 141 -3.95 -17.49 -14.62
C ASN A 141 -4.98 -16.92 -13.62
N SER A 142 -4.92 -15.61 -13.41
CA SER A 142 -5.86 -14.84 -12.61
C SER A 142 -6.22 -13.57 -13.37
N ASN A 143 -7.50 -13.21 -13.41
CA ASN A 143 -7.96 -12.01 -14.09
C ASN A 143 -8.23 -10.86 -13.11
N LYS A 144 -8.48 -11.20 -11.84
CA LYS A 144 -8.92 -10.26 -10.84
C LYS A 144 -8.28 -10.57 -9.49
N SER A 145 -7.38 -9.71 -9.03
CA SER A 145 -6.63 -9.92 -7.79
C SER A 145 -6.72 -8.72 -6.86
N ILE A 146 -6.71 -8.98 -5.56
CA ILE A 146 -6.62 -7.97 -4.51
C ILE A 146 -5.24 -8.02 -3.87
N LEU A 147 -4.60 -6.86 -3.71
CA LEU A 147 -3.38 -6.67 -2.95
C LEU A 147 -3.63 -5.70 -1.80
N VAL A 148 -3.56 -6.18 -0.55
CA VAL A 148 -3.64 -5.29 0.60
C VAL A 148 -2.22 -4.86 0.98
N ILE A 149 -1.92 -3.60 0.76
CA ILE A 149 -0.59 -2.99 0.83
C ILE A 149 -0.55 -1.77 1.76
N HIS A 150 0.53 -1.02 1.72
CA HIS A 150 0.81 0.11 2.60
C HIS A 150 0.91 1.44 1.85
N GLY A 151 1.04 2.53 2.62
CA GLY A 151 0.98 3.87 2.05
C GLY A 151 2.14 4.21 1.13
N LEU A 152 3.38 3.95 1.56
CA LEU A 152 4.54 4.37 0.78
C LEU A 152 4.76 3.51 -0.46
N ILE A 153 4.57 2.19 -0.36
CA ILE A 153 4.65 1.31 -1.55
C ILE A 153 3.55 1.65 -2.57
N LEU A 154 2.34 1.99 -2.12
CA LEU A 154 1.26 2.45 -3.00
C LEU A 154 1.65 3.72 -3.74
N LEU A 155 2.12 4.74 -3.01
CA LEU A 155 2.48 6.04 -3.57
C LEU A 155 3.68 5.93 -4.51
N SER A 156 4.71 5.18 -4.13
CA SER A 156 5.89 4.93 -4.96
C SER A 156 5.50 4.25 -6.28
N TYR A 157 4.61 3.27 -6.23
CA TYR A 157 4.12 2.60 -7.44
C TYR A 157 3.26 3.53 -8.32
N LEU A 158 2.34 4.30 -7.72
CA LEU A 158 1.52 5.25 -8.49
C LEU A 158 2.39 6.30 -9.21
N GLU A 159 3.51 6.71 -8.60
CA GLU A 159 4.49 7.60 -9.26
C GLU A 159 5.09 6.99 -10.53
N THR A 160 5.18 5.66 -10.63
CA THR A 160 5.72 5.00 -11.85
C THR A 160 4.74 4.94 -13.01
N ILE A 161 3.43 5.09 -12.75
CA ILE A 161 2.36 4.85 -13.75
C ILE A 161 1.42 6.03 -13.95
N CYS A 162 1.52 7.08 -13.14
CA CYS A 162 0.63 8.25 -13.15
C CYS A 162 1.43 9.55 -13.28
N ASP A 163 0.75 10.64 -13.65
CA ASP A 163 1.26 12.00 -13.44
C ASP A 163 1.26 12.27 -11.93
N PHE A 164 2.43 12.52 -11.36
CA PHE A 164 2.64 12.56 -9.92
C PHE A 164 3.33 13.85 -9.48
N SER A 165 2.81 14.48 -8.44
CA SER A 165 3.51 15.55 -7.73
C SER A 165 3.29 15.46 -6.22
N PHE A 166 4.30 15.86 -5.46
CA PHE A 166 4.30 15.94 -4.01
C PHE A 166 5.04 17.19 -3.56
N ASP A 167 4.36 18.09 -2.85
CA ASP A 167 4.94 19.36 -2.39
C ASP A 167 5.63 19.27 -1.01
N GLY A 168 5.64 18.08 -0.41
CA GLY A 168 6.09 17.81 0.95
C GLY A 168 4.94 17.61 1.94
N ASN A 169 3.70 17.95 1.58
CA ASN A 169 2.49 17.81 2.40
C ASN A 169 1.35 17.10 1.69
N ILE A 170 1.14 17.41 0.42
CA ILE A 170 -0.03 17.00 -0.37
C ILE A 170 0.44 16.31 -1.66
N PHE A 171 -0.19 15.19 -1.97
CA PHE A 171 -0.05 14.50 -3.25
C PHE A 171 -1.11 14.99 -4.24
N ASP A 172 -0.73 15.28 -5.48
CA ASP A 172 -1.61 15.44 -6.63
C ASP A 172 -1.22 14.38 -7.67
N ILE A 173 -2.08 13.38 -7.84
CA ILE A 173 -1.84 12.22 -8.69
C ILE A 173 -2.98 12.10 -9.68
N LYS A 174 -2.65 12.02 -10.97
CA LYS A 174 -3.61 11.91 -12.06
C LYS A 174 -3.21 10.80 -13.04
N PHE A 175 -4.19 10.14 -13.61
CA PHE A 175 -4.02 9.21 -14.71
C PHE A 175 -4.88 9.68 -15.90
N ASN A 176 -4.25 10.02 -17.03
CA ASN A 176 -4.95 10.56 -18.22
C ASN A 176 -5.86 11.75 -17.88
N ASN A 177 -5.38 12.70 -17.09
CA ASN A 177 -6.11 13.87 -16.57
C ASN A 177 -7.25 13.55 -15.58
N LYS A 178 -7.49 12.29 -15.23
CA LYS A 178 -8.44 11.88 -14.19
C LYS A 178 -7.76 11.96 -12.82
N GLU A 179 -8.36 12.67 -11.88
CA GLU A 179 -7.85 12.76 -10.52
C GLU A 179 -7.95 11.41 -9.81
N ILE A 180 -6.81 10.93 -9.29
CA ILE A 180 -6.70 9.69 -8.52
C ILE A 180 -6.51 10.00 -7.04
N ILE A 181 -5.61 10.93 -6.70
CA ILE A 181 -5.39 11.41 -5.34
C ILE A 181 -5.18 12.92 -5.39
N ASN A 182 -5.90 13.62 -4.52
CA ASN A 182 -5.65 15.02 -4.18
C ASN A 182 -5.66 15.14 -2.66
N GLY A 183 -4.46 15.21 -2.06
CA GLY A 183 -4.25 15.12 -0.61
C GLY A 183 -3.50 13.85 -0.22
N ASN A 184 -3.77 13.32 0.96
CA ASN A 184 -3.17 12.08 1.47
C ASN A 184 -4.11 10.88 1.26
N PRO A 185 -3.59 9.70 0.85
CA PRO A 185 -4.43 8.52 0.67
C PRO A 185 -5.13 8.12 1.98
N LYS A 186 -6.43 7.94 1.93
CA LYS A 186 -7.25 7.51 3.08
C LYS A 186 -6.92 6.06 3.47
N SER A 187 -7.35 5.66 4.68
CA SER A 187 -7.24 4.27 5.16
C SER A 187 -8.63 3.76 5.59
N PRO A 188 -9.15 2.70 4.96
CA PRO A 188 -8.65 2.11 3.71
C PRO A 188 -8.98 2.98 2.49
N SER A 189 -8.29 2.75 1.39
CA SER A 189 -8.63 3.25 0.05
C SER A 189 -8.35 2.17 -0.98
N VAL A 190 -9.13 2.14 -2.06
CA VAL A 190 -9.09 1.09 -3.09
C VAL A 190 -8.76 1.72 -4.43
N TYR A 191 -7.68 1.28 -5.04
CA TYR A 191 -7.24 1.71 -6.37
C TYR A 191 -7.36 0.53 -7.33
N LYS A 192 -8.17 0.67 -8.34
CA LYS A 192 -8.32 -0.31 -9.40
C LYS A 192 -7.36 0.01 -10.52
N ILE A 193 -6.51 -0.93 -10.87
CA ILE A 193 -5.55 -0.80 -11.96
C ILE A 193 -5.85 -1.88 -12.99
N THR A 194 -6.08 -1.45 -14.23
CA THR A 194 -6.39 -2.34 -15.35
C THR A 194 -5.21 -2.45 -16.28
N TYR A 195 -4.85 -3.67 -16.64
CA TYR A 195 -3.76 -4.01 -17.54
C TYR A 195 -4.28 -4.64 -18.82
N ASN A 196 -3.68 -4.28 -19.95
CA ASN A 196 -3.91 -4.96 -21.22
C ASN A 196 -3.11 -6.28 -21.31
N ASP A 197 -3.25 -6.99 -22.43
CA ASP A 197 -2.57 -8.28 -22.63
C ASP A 197 -1.04 -8.13 -22.80
N ASN A 198 -0.55 -6.91 -23.09
CA ASN A 198 0.88 -6.57 -23.10
C ASN A 198 1.40 -6.16 -21.72
N LYS A 199 0.59 -6.27 -20.65
CA LYS A 199 0.89 -5.85 -19.27
C LYS A 199 1.09 -4.34 -19.10
N GLU A 200 0.59 -3.54 -20.02
CA GLU A 200 0.61 -2.08 -19.90
C GLU A 200 -0.62 -1.62 -19.09
N VAL A 201 -0.42 -0.63 -18.24
CA VAL A 201 -1.53 0.00 -17.49
C VAL A 201 -2.36 0.84 -18.47
N ILE A 202 -3.64 0.52 -18.56
CA ILE A 202 -4.59 1.22 -19.45
C ILE A 202 -5.64 2.04 -18.69
N ASP A 203 -5.82 1.78 -17.40
CA ASP A 203 -6.71 2.57 -16.55
C ASP A 203 -6.31 2.49 -15.07
N VAL A 204 -6.52 3.60 -14.35
CA VAL A 204 -6.37 3.74 -12.90
C VAL A 204 -7.59 4.46 -12.35
N GLU A 205 -8.21 3.90 -11.32
CA GLU A 205 -9.40 4.46 -10.67
C GLU A 205 -9.29 4.38 -9.14
N LEU A 206 -9.74 5.42 -8.46
CA LEU A 206 -10.09 5.36 -7.04
C LEU A 206 -11.57 4.95 -6.94
N ILE A 207 -11.85 3.88 -6.16
CA ILE A 207 -13.20 3.33 -5.95
C ILE A 207 -13.74 3.74 -4.58
#